data_c30163cdb93e0432a0c4498387598db3
#
_entry.id   c30163cdb93e0432a0c4498387598db3
#
_cell.length_a   1.000
_cell.length_b   1.000
_cell.length_c   1.000
_cell.angle_alpha   90.00
_cell.angle_beta   90.00
_cell.angle_gamma   90.00
#
_symmetry.space_group_name_H-M   'P 1'
#
loop_
_entity.id
_entity.type
_entity.pdbx_description
1 polymer ?
#
loop_
_entity_poly.entity_id
_entity_poly.type
_entity_poly.pdbx_seq_one_letter_code
_entity_poly.pdbx_strand_id
1 'polypeptide(L)'
;MSIKSVKIIGCGLIGTSIGLGLKEFGASISLEDVSDMNLALAKDLLGTSEASSNSKPEIILIATPPQFIFEVIRDQYLVYPDAIFIEVSGIKSELIVQVEELSDVSQRFVSVHPMAGREKSGPQSARSDLFKSRAWIICETKNSSKRAVELAKEIGQILEASIYELDARTHDSVIASISHLPQILSSALGASLSGTEGKYLNLAGQGLRDVSRLADSDSELWTNLLAGNSEQVLPKLAEVINRLSNLQKSLESGDVQEIRSFMEDGKKGRELIPGKHGGVNRDYSYVPIVIDDKPGGLARIFNECAAIGVNVEDLVMEHSPGQEVGLITLALSSNDATLLQRHLVEKGWLAHAPRKNQ
;
A
#
# COMPACT_ATOMS: atom_id res chain seq x y z
N MET A 1 -24.35 -5.63 13.53
CA MET A 1 -23.93 -5.29 12.16
C MET A 1 -25.05 -4.52 11.50
N SER A 2 -24.74 -3.30 10.98
CA SER A 2 -25.78 -2.48 10.35
C SER A 2 -25.86 -2.67 8.83
N ILE A 3 -24.75 -3.08 8.19
CA ILE A 3 -24.63 -3.25 6.73
C ILE A 3 -25.32 -4.54 6.28
N LYS A 4 -26.36 -4.42 5.44
CA LYS A 4 -27.17 -5.56 4.98
C LYS A 4 -26.91 -5.91 3.52
N SER A 5 -26.86 -4.91 2.65
CA SER A 5 -26.71 -5.11 1.21
C SER A 5 -25.81 -4.06 0.58
N VAL A 6 -24.84 -4.53 -0.20
CA VAL A 6 -23.85 -3.69 -0.87
C VAL A 6 -23.80 -4.06 -2.35
N LYS A 7 -23.93 -3.05 -3.21
CA LYS A 7 -23.64 -3.17 -4.64
C LYS A 7 -22.24 -2.64 -4.88
N ILE A 8 -21.37 -3.47 -5.45
CA ILE A 8 -20.00 -3.11 -5.79
C ILE A 8 -19.89 -2.92 -7.29
N ILE A 9 -19.43 -1.76 -7.71
CA ILE A 9 -19.18 -1.39 -9.11
C ILE A 9 -17.68 -1.26 -9.32
N GLY A 10 -17.13 -2.10 -10.18
CA GLY A 10 -15.71 -2.31 -10.35
C GLY A 10 -15.22 -3.55 -9.59
N CYS A 11 -15.07 -4.66 -10.34
CA CYS A 11 -14.66 -5.97 -9.81
C CYS A 11 -13.15 -6.21 -9.98
N GLY A 12 -12.34 -5.18 -9.78
CA GLY A 12 -10.89 -5.27 -9.70
C GLY A 12 -10.39 -5.82 -8.35
N LEU A 13 -9.10 -5.65 -8.08
CA LEU A 13 -8.48 -6.04 -6.81
C LEU A 13 -9.23 -5.49 -5.59
N ILE A 14 -9.47 -4.18 -5.56
CA ILE A 14 -10.03 -3.48 -4.39
C ILE A 14 -11.50 -3.84 -4.19
N GLY A 15 -12.35 -3.68 -5.22
CA GLY A 15 -13.78 -3.97 -5.11
C GLY A 15 -14.05 -5.42 -4.73
N THR A 16 -13.37 -6.38 -5.37
CA THR A 16 -13.51 -7.80 -5.06
C THR A 16 -13.04 -8.13 -3.64
N SER A 17 -11.91 -7.54 -3.18
CA SER A 17 -11.43 -7.77 -1.82
C SER A 17 -12.37 -7.21 -0.75
N ILE A 18 -12.96 -6.03 -0.98
CA ILE A 18 -14.00 -5.48 -0.07
C ILE A 18 -15.21 -6.41 -0.05
N GLY A 19 -15.64 -6.88 -1.22
CA GLY A 19 -16.76 -7.83 -1.33
C GLY A 19 -16.52 -9.12 -0.56
N LEU A 20 -15.32 -9.71 -0.66
CA LEU A 20 -14.94 -10.90 0.09
C LEU A 20 -15.03 -10.66 1.60
N GLY A 21 -14.40 -9.59 2.11
CA GLY A 21 -14.43 -9.28 3.53
C GLY A 21 -15.85 -9.01 4.05
N LEU A 22 -16.66 -8.22 3.34
CA LEU A 22 -18.03 -7.93 3.76
C LEU A 22 -18.93 -9.17 3.73
N LYS A 23 -18.72 -10.08 2.78
CA LYS A 23 -19.47 -11.33 2.69
C LYS A 23 -19.20 -12.26 3.86
N GLU A 24 -17.95 -12.39 4.30
CA GLU A 24 -17.59 -13.16 5.50
C GLU A 24 -18.38 -12.71 6.73
N PHE A 25 -18.73 -11.43 6.80
CA PHE A 25 -19.55 -10.84 7.86
C PHE A 25 -21.06 -10.89 7.59
N GLY A 26 -21.50 -11.54 6.51
CA GLY A 26 -22.90 -11.82 6.23
C GLY A 26 -23.65 -10.74 5.45
N ALA A 27 -22.96 -9.77 4.83
CA ALA A 27 -23.58 -8.82 3.91
C ALA A 27 -23.99 -9.50 2.59
N SER A 28 -25.13 -9.10 2.03
CA SER A 28 -25.52 -9.49 0.66
C SER A 28 -24.75 -8.63 -0.33
N ILE A 29 -23.98 -9.25 -1.22
CA ILE A 29 -23.16 -8.56 -2.20
C ILE A 29 -23.71 -8.77 -3.60
N SER A 30 -23.94 -7.68 -4.33
CA SER A 30 -24.16 -7.68 -5.79
C SER A 30 -23.00 -6.99 -6.50
N LEU A 31 -22.67 -7.46 -7.68
CA LEU A 31 -21.48 -7.05 -8.44
C LEU A 31 -21.88 -6.51 -9.81
N GLU A 32 -21.16 -5.47 -10.24
CA GLU A 32 -21.25 -4.89 -11.57
C GLU A 32 -19.84 -4.52 -12.06
N ASP A 33 -19.53 -4.86 -13.31
CA ASP A 33 -18.27 -4.48 -13.97
C ASP A 33 -18.50 -4.39 -15.47
N VAL A 34 -17.77 -3.53 -16.15
CA VAL A 34 -17.78 -3.42 -17.63
C VAL A 34 -17.06 -4.58 -18.30
N SER A 35 -16.19 -5.28 -17.58
CA SER A 35 -15.50 -6.48 -18.03
C SER A 35 -16.25 -7.72 -17.57
N ASP A 36 -16.88 -8.42 -18.51
CA ASP A 36 -17.55 -9.69 -18.23
C ASP A 36 -16.62 -10.73 -17.58
N MET A 37 -15.34 -10.73 -17.97
CA MET A 37 -14.33 -11.62 -17.41
C MET A 37 -14.06 -11.31 -15.92
N ASN A 38 -13.86 -10.04 -15.57
CA ASN A 38 -13.65 -9.64 -14.17
C ASN A 38 -14.89 -9.91 -13.33
N LEU A 39 -16.07 -9.61 -13.88
CA LEU A 39 -17.35 -9.84 -13.21
C LEU A 39 -17.56 -11.34 -12.94
N ALA A 40 -17.34 -12.19 -13.93
CA ALA A 40 -17.48 -13.64 -13.77
C ALA A 40 -16.54 -14.18 -12.70
N LEU A 41 -15.24 -13.84 -12.79
CA LEU A 41 -14.25 -14.26 -11.80
C LEU A 41 -14.55 -13.77 -10.39
N ALA A 42 -14.98 -12.51 -10.24
CA ALA A 42 -15.36 -11.96 -8.94
C ALA A 42 -16.61 -12.67 -8.37
N LYS A 43 -17.60 -12.98 -9.20
CA LYS A 43 -18.79 -13.80 -8.82
C LYS A 43 -18.37 -15.17 -8.31
N ASP A 44 -17.47 -15.85 -9.02
CA ASP A 44 -16.96 -17.17 -8.62
C ASP A 44 -16.22 -17.10 -7.28
N LEU A 45 -15.32 -16.10 -7.09
CA LEU A 45 -14.58 -15.90 -5.86
C LEU A 45 -15.50 -15.60 -4.67
N LEU A 46 -16.51 -14.76 -4.87
CA LEU A 46 -17.50 -14.48 -3.85
C LEU A 46 -18.54 -15.59 -3.69
N GLY A 47 -18.67 -16.54 -4.63
CA GLY A 47 -19.74 -17.54 -4.64
C GLY A 47 -21.11 -16.86 -4.61
N THR A 48 -21.31 -15.79 -5.39
CA THR A 48 -22.60 -15.10 -5.53
C THR A 48 -23.35 -15.61 -6.76
N SER A 49 -24.61 -16.03 -6.60
CA SER A 49 -25.51 -16.36 -7.69
C SER A 49 -26.36 -15.16 -8.10
N GLU A 50 -26.90 -15.16 -9.32
CA GLU A 50 -27.77 -14.09 -9.83
C GLU A 50 -29.04 -13.84 -8.97
N ALA A 51 -29.44 -14.81 -8.17
CA ALA A 51 -30.61 -14.71 -7.29
C ALA A 51 -30.46 -13.74 -6.12
N SER A 52 -29.25 -13.24 -5.82
CA SER A 52 -28.98 -12.30 -4.71
C SER A 52 -29.34 -10.85 -5.04
N SER A 53 -29.80 -10.53 -6.25
CA SER A 53 -29.88 -9.16 -6.78
C SER A 53 -31.23 -8.43 -6.57
N ASN A 54 -32.22 -9.02 -5.92
CA ASN A 54 -33.57 -8.43 -5.84
C ASN A 54 -33.78 -7.43 -4.69
N SER A 55 -32.84 -7.19 -3.81
CA SER A 55 -32.94 -6.19 -2.76
C SER A 55 -32.27 -4.87 -3.18
N LYS A 56 -32.95 -3.73 -2.93
CA LYS A 56 -32.32 -2.42 -3.11
C LYS A 56 -31.03 -2.35 -2.25
N PRO A 57 -29.88 -1.97 -2.83
CA PRO A 57 -28.65 -1.85 -2.06
C PRO A 57 -28.74 -0.70 -1.06
N GLU A 58 -28.28 -0.94 0.17
CA GLU A 58 -28.09 0.11 1.16
C GLU A 58 -26.87 0.98 0.82
N ILE A 59 -25.84 0.34 0.29
CA ILE A 59 -24.58 0.98 -0.09
C ILE A 59 -24.26 0.65 -1.55
N ILE A 60 -23.83 1.65 -2.29
CA ILE A 60 -23.18 1.50 -3.60
C ILE A 60 -21.71 1.85 -3.40
N LEU A 61 -20.85 0.83 -3.49
CA LEU A 61 -19.42 0.96 -3.38
C LEU A 61 -18.80 1.00 -4.79
N ILE A 62 -18.10 2.08 -5.10
CA ILE A 62 -17.54 2.35 -6.42
C ILE A 62 -16.03 2.18 -6.38
N ALA A 63 -15.53 1.17 -7.09
CA ALA A 63 -14.12 0.81 -7.19
C ALA A 63 -13.64 0.83 -8.66
N THR A 64 -14.20 1.71 -9.47
CA THR A 64 -13.81 1.95 -10.87
C THR A 64 -12.61 2.91 -10.94
N PRO A 65 -11.93 3.03 -12.11
CA PRO A 65 -10.92 4.04 -12.31
C PRO A 65 -11.46 5.46 -12.04
N PRO A 66 -10.62 6.38 -11.50
CA PRO A 66 -11.08 7.69 -11.00
C PRO A 66 -11.91 8.50 -12.00
N GLN A 67 -11.54 8.50 -13.28
CA GLN A 67 -12.19 9.28 -14.33
C GLN A 67 -13.66 8.90 -14.60
N PHE A 68 -14.10 7.71 -14.17
CA PHE A 68 -15.48 7.25 -14.40
C PHE A 68 -16.38 7.38 -13.16
N ILE A 69 -15.81 7.67 -11.97
CA ILE A 69 -16.54 7.61 -10.70
C ILE A 69 -17.72 8.57 -10.67
N PHE A 70 -17.53 9.81 -11.12
CA PHE A 70 -18.59 10.82 -11.09
C PHE A 70 -19.79 10.43 -11.96
N GLU A 71 -19.55 9.89 -13.16
CA GLU A 71 -20.62 9.41 -14.04
C GLU A 71 -21.36 8.22 -13.41
N VAL A 72 -20.60 7.28 -12.84
CA VAL A 72 -21.19 6.12 -12.14
C VAL A 72 -22.07 6.58 -10.96
N ILE A 73 -21.62 7.55 -10.16
CA ILE A 73 -22.42 8.10 -9.07
C ILE A 73 -23.73 8.67 -9.61
N ARG A 74 -23.67 9.50 -10.65
CA ARG A 74 -24.85 10.15 -11.23
C ARG A 74 -25.84 9.13 -11.77
N ASP A 75 -25.38 8.13 -12.50
CA ASP A 75 -26.23 7.10 -13.11
C ASP A 75 -26.87 6.20 -12.05
N GLN A 76 -26.10 5.80 -11.04
CA GLN A 76 -26.60 4.97 -9.97
C GLN A 76 -27.55 5.73 -9.03
N TYR A 77 -27.38 7.04 -8.85
CA TYR A 77 -28.28 7.86 -8.07
C TYR A 77 -29.68 7.93 -8.69
N LEU A 78 -29.78 7.94 -10.02
CA LEU A 78 -31.08 7.91 -10.71
C LEU A 78 -31.85 6.61 -10.41
N VAL A 79 -31.16 5.50 -10.17
CA VAL A 79 -31.75 4.19 -9.92
C VAL A 79 -31.96 3.94 -8.42
N TYR A 80 -31.01 4.40 -7.59
CA TYR A 80 -30.97 4.14 -6.14
C TYR A 80 -30.79 5.45 -5.34
N PRO A 81 -31.77 6.37 -5.37
CA PRO A 81 -31.62 7.68 -4.74
C PRO A 81 -31.48 7.64 -3.21
N ASP A 82 -31.83 6.52 -2.59
CA ASP A 82 -31.76 6.33 -1.13
C ASP A 82 -30.45 5.67 -0.67
N ALA A 83 -29.63 5.14 -1.59
CA ALA A 83 -28.39 4.46 -1.26
C ALA A 83 -27.32 5.44 -0.77
N ILE A 84 -26.40 4.93 0.06
CA ILE A 84 -25.16 5.63 0.41
C ILE A 84 -24.10 5.27 -0.62
N PHE A 85 -23.40 6.29 -1.14
CA PHE A 85 -22.35 6.14 -2.12
C PHE A 85 -20.98 6.21 -1.45
N ILE A 86 -20.17 5.19 -1.61
CA ILE A 86 -18.80 5.12 -1.09
C ILE A 86 -17.88 4.79 -2.26
N GLU A 87 -16.95 5.69 -2.59
CA GLU A 87 -15.94 5.43 -3.60
C GLU A 87 -14.57 5.16 -2.97
N VAL A 88 -13.70 4.40 -3.65
CA VAL A 88 -12.44 3.92 -3.08
C VAL A 88 -11.21 4.20 -3.95
N SER A 89 -11.20 5.32 -4.66
CA SER A 89 -10.05 5.72 -5.50
C SER A 89 -8.86 6.28 -4.70
N GLY A 90 -7.76 6.52 -5.41
CA GLY A 90 -6.52 7.04 -4.81
C GLY A 90 -6.42 8.57 -4.75
N ILE A 91 -7.37 9.33 -5.29
CA ILE A 91 -7.40 10.81 -5.33
C ILE A 91 -8.79 11.31 -4.94
N LYS A 92 -8.88 12.49 -4.33
CA LYS A 92 -10.09 12.94 -3.66
C LYS A 92 -10.60 14.32 -4.07
N SER A 93 -9.72 15.30 -4.21
CA SER A 93 -10.11 16.71 -4.24
C SER A 93 -11.07 17.05 -5.39
N GLU A 94 -10.76 16.63 -6.60
CA GLU A 94 -11.57 16.94 -7.78
C GLU A 94 -12.96 16.30 -7.70
N LEU A 95 -13.02 15.01 -7.35
CA LEU A 95 -14.29 14.28 -7.25
C LEU A 95 -15.19 14.86 -6.16
N ILE A 96 -14.64 15.19 -4.99
CA ILE A 96 -15.43 15.77 -3.89
C ILE A 96 -16.03 17.11 -4.30
N VAL A 97 -15.28 17.97 -5.01
CA VAL A 97 -15.81 19.23 -5.53
C VAL A 97 -16.96 18.98 -6.50
N GLN A 98 -16.82 18.05 -7.45
CA GLN A 98 -17.87 17.70 -8.40
C GLN A 98 -19.13 17.15 -7.71
N VAL A 99 -18.95 16.31 -6.69
CA VAL A 99 -20.09 15.73 -5.93
C VAL A 99 -20.77 16.77 -5.03
N GLU A 100 -20.04 17.75 -4.48
CA GLU A 100 -20.62 18.83 -3.69
C GLU A 100 -21.58 19.73 -4.50
N GLU A 101 -21.43 19.79 -5.82
CA GLU A 101 -22.39 20.47 -6.71
C GLU A 101 -23.73 19.74 -6.80
N LEU A 102 -23.78 18.46 -6.46
CA LEU A 102 -24.98 17.63 -6.42
C LEU A 102 -25.50 17.54 -4.98
N SER A 103 -26.27 18.52 -4.53
CA SER A 103 -26.68 18.70 -3.12
C SER A 103 -27.25 17.44 -2.47
N ASP A 104 -28.11 16.71 -3.16
CA ASP A 104 -28.78 15.52 -2.64
C ASP A 104 -27.84 14.31 -2.57
N VAL A 105 -26.93 14.19 -3.52
CA VAL A 105 -25.91 13.14 -3.58
C VAL A 105 -24.85 13.36 -2.51
N SER A 106 -24.37 14.60 -2.35
CA SER A 106 -23.28 14.93 -1.44
C SER A 106 -23.57 14.58 0.02
N GLN A 107 -24.85 14.59 0.45
CA GLN A 107 -25.26 14.14 1.78
C GLN A 107 -25.13 12.62 1.99
N ARG A 108 -25.16 11.85 0.90
CA ARG A 108 -25.11 10.39 0.88
C ARG A 108 -23.79 9.83 0.38
N PHE A 109 -22.81 10.68 0.22
CA PHE A 109 -21.52 10.35 -0.37
C PHE A 109 -20.40 10.46 0.66
N VAL A 110 -19.47 9.51 0.62
CA VAL A 110 -18.20 9.53 1.34
C VAL A 110 -17.12 8.97 0.43
N SER A 111 -16.01 9.64 0.39
CA SER A 111 -14.82 9.19 -0.35
C SER A 111 -13.86 8.46 0.61
N VAL A 112 -13.32 7.34 0.18
CA VAL A 112 -12.41 6.50 0.97
C VAL A 112 -11.19 6.16 0.16
N HIS A 113 -10.02 6.08 0.79
CA HIS A 113 -8.81 5.53 0.16
C HIS A 113 -8.23 4.40 1.00
N PRO A 114 -8.44 3.13 0.62
CA PRO A 114 -7.75 2.00 1.22
C PRO A 114 -6.30 1.93 0.72
N MET A 115 -5.31 2.13 1.59
CA MET A 115 -3.89 2.08 1.25
C MET A 115 -3.38 0.64 1.16
N ALA A 116 -3.90 -0.13 0.20
CA ALA A 116 -3.67 -1.57 0.09
C ALA A 116 -3.45 -2.05 -1.36
N GLY A 117 -2.76 -1.26 -2.17
CA GLY A 117 -2.41 -1.62 -3.55
C GLY A 117 -1.43 -2.80 -3.63
N ARG A 118 -1.46 -3.51 -4.76
CA ARG A 118 -0.49 -4.54 -5.17
C ARG A 118 -0.07 -4.25 -6.60
N GLU A 119 1.08 -4.78 -7.01
CA GLU A 119 1.60 -4.64 -8.38
C GLU A 119 0.70 -5.34 -9.43
N LYS A 120 -0.01 -6.39 -9.01
CA LYS A 120 -0.95 -7.13 -9.86
C LYS A 120 -2.37 -6.65 -9.63
N SER A 121 -3.01 -6.18 -10.69
CA SER A 121 -4.42 -5.77 -10.74
C SER A 121 -5.36 -6.97 -10.95
N GLY A 122 -6.67 -6.71 -10.93
CA GLY A 122 -7.70 -7.69 -11.22
C GLY A 122 -8.19 -8.53 -10.03
N PRO A 123 -9.34 -9.20 -10.19
CA PRO A 123 -9.96 -9.99 -9.12
C PRO A 123 -9.15 -11.22 -8.69
N GLN A 124 -8.28 -11.77 -9.57
CA GLN A 124 -7.41 -12.91 -9.23
C GLN A 124 -6.41 -12.62 -8.11
N SER A 125 -6.15 -11.35 -7.83
CA SER A 125 -5.27 -10.92 -6.74
C SER A 125 -6.03 -10.53 -5.47
N ALA A 126 -7.37 -10.61 -5.48
CA ALA A 126 -8.22 -10.22 -4.37
C ALA A 126 -8.10 -11.16 -3.16
N ARG A 127 -8.22 -10.59 -1.96
CA ARG A 127 -8.17 -11.30 -0.67
C ARG A 127 -9.04 -10.59 0.34
N SER A 128 -9.73 -11.34 1.21
CA SER A 128 -10.56 -10.78 2.29
C SER A 128 -9.72 -10.02 3.34
N ASP A 129 -8.48 -10.42 3.56
CA ASP A 129 -7.54 -9.82 4.51
C ASP A 129 -6.65 -8.70 3.92
N LEU A 130 -6.94 -8.24 2.69
CA LEU A 130 -6.11 -7.25 1.98
C LEU A 130 -5.90 -5.95 2.77
N PHE A 131 -6.91 -5.54 3.52
CA PHE A 131 -6.95 -4.26 4.22
C PHE A 131 -6.54 -4.34 5.68
N LYS A 132 -6.32 -5.54 6.20
CA LYS A 132 -5.97 -5.76 7.61
C LYS A 132 -4.74 -4.95 8.00
N SER A 133 -4.89 -4.14 9.06
CA SER A 133 -3.87 -3.19 9.55
C SER A 133 -3.37 -2.18 8.51
N ARG A 134 -4.09 -1.97 7.39
CA ARG A 134 -3.78 -0.95 6.39
C ARG A 134 -4.56 0.32 6.67
N ALA A 135 -4.04 1.46 6.23
CA ALA A 135 -4.76 2.70 6.36
C ALA A 135 -6.04 2.70 5.50
N TRP A 136 -7.15 3.09 6.11
CA TRP A 136 -8.45 3.33 5.52
C TRP A 136 -8.78 4.79 5.74
N ILE A 137 -8.45 5.62 4.73
CA ILE A 137 -8.55 7.08 4.87
C ILE A 137 -9.91 7.52 4.39
N ILE A 138 -10.67 8.18 5.25
CA ILE A 138 -12.01 8.69 4.97
C ILE A 138 -11.93 10.19 4.73
N CYS A 139 -12.48 10.62 3.58
CA CYS A 139 -12.62 12.02 3.22
C CYS A 139 -14.11 12.32 3.00
N GLU A 140 -14.71 13.07 3.90
CA GLU A 140 -16.10 13.49 3.78
C GLU A 140 -16.26 14.75 2.93
N THR A 141 -17.43 14.93 2.32
CA THR A 141 -17.84 16.22 1.78
C THR A 141 -18.30 17.14 2.91
N LYS A 142 -18.44 18.44 2.66
CA LYS A 142 -19.03 19.38 3.62
C LYS A 142 -20.47 18.99 4.05
N ASN A 143 -21.16 18.20 3.21
CA ASN A 143 -22.55 17.84 3.39
C ASN A 143 -22.74 16.36 3.78
N SER A 144 -21.68 15.54 3.82
CA SER A 144 -21.80 14.11 4.16
C SER A 144 -22.58 13.90 5.45
N SER A 145 -23.61 13.06 5.39
CA SER A 145 -24.39 12.74 6.58
C SER A 145 -23.60 11.88 7.56
N LYS A 146 -23.88 12.01 8.85
CA LYS A 146 -23.27 11.13 9.88
C LYS A 146 -23.42 9.65 9.54
N ARG A 147 -24.59 9.27 8.99
CA ARG A 147 -24.87 7.89 8.59
C ARG A 147 -23.90 7.39 7.51
N ALA A 148 -23.60 8.23 6.51
CA ALA A 148 -22.67 7.87 5.44
C ALA A 148 -21.25 7.65 5.99
N VAL A 149 -20.77 8.56 6.83
CA VAL A 149 -19.45 8.46 7.47
C VAL A 149 -19.35 7.24 8.40
N GLU A 150 -20.40 6.98 9.20
CA GLU A 150 -20.45 5.80 10.07
C GLU A 150 -20.39 4.49 9.29
N LEU A 151 -21.08 4.38 8.15
CA LEU A 151 -21.01 3.20 7.29
C LEU A 151 -19.63 3.02 6.66
N ALA A 152 -18.98 4.09 6.22
CA ALA A 152 -17.61 4.03 5.71
C ALA A 152 -16.63 3.56 6.80
N LYS A 153 -16.81 4.01 8.05
CA LYS A 153 -16.05 3.53 9.22
C LYS A 153 -16.34 2.06 9.53
N GLU A 154 -17.61 1.67 9.52
CA GLU A 154 -18.03 0.28 9.79
C GLU A 154 -17.42 -0.68 8.76
N ILE A 155 -17.38 -0.32 7.46
CA ILE A 155 -16.69 -1.11 6.44
C ILE A 155 -15.20 -1.28 6.80
N GLY A 156 -14.50 -0.19 7.09
CA GLY A 156 -13.09 -0.25 7.47
C GLY A 156 -12.84 -1.12 8.71
N GLN A 157 -13.72 -1.06 9.72
CA GLN A 157 -13.63 -1.89 10.93
C GLN A 157 -13.85 -3.37 10.62
N ILE A 158 -14.84 -3.70 9.78
CA ILE A 158 -15.11 -5.08 9.33
C ILE A 158 -13.88 -5.64 8.61
N LEU A 159 -13.21 -4.83 7.80
CA LEU A 159 -12.01 -5.20 7.07
C LEU A 159 -10.72 -5.15 7.92
N GLU A 160 -10.85 -4.96 9.25
CA GLU A 160 -9.74 -4.83 10.20
C GLU A 160 -8.71 -3.75 9.79
N ALA A 161 -9.14 -2.71 9.11
CA ALA A 161 -8.30 -1.61 8.67
C ALA A 161 -8.08 -0.55 9.76
N SER A 162 -7.01 0.22 9.67
CA SER A 162 -6.72 1.36 10.55
C SER A 162 -7.36 2.62 9.98
N ILE A 163 -8.34 3.20 10.69
CA ILE A 163 -9.16 4.30 10.22
C ILE A 163 -8.46 5.64 10.45
N TYR A 164 -8.43 6.46 9.41
CA TYR A 164 -7.97 7.85 9.44
C TYR A 164 -9.02 8.75 8.79
N GLU A 165 -9.15 9.97 9.27
CA GLU A 165 -10.05 10.98 8.72
C GLU A 165 -9.21 12.19 8.30
N LEU A 166 -9.32 12.59 7.03
CA LEU A 166 -8.61 13.73 6.45
C LEU A 166 -9.57 14.51 5.55
N ASP A 167 -9.36 15.81 5.42
CA ASP A 167 -9.96 16.53 4.31
C ASP A 167 -9.29 16.15 2.98
N ALA A 168 -10.00 16.32 1.87
CA ALA A 168 -9.55 15.90 0.54
C ALA A 168 -8.21 16.52 0.13
N ARG A 169 -8.00 17.79 0.40
CA ARG A 169 -6.77 18.49 0.02
C ARG A 169 -5.56 18.01 0.82
N THR A 170 -5.73 17.83 2.12
CA THR A 170 -4.70 17.25 2.99
C THR A 170 -4.39 15.83 2.55
N HIS A 171 -5.42 15.00 2.27
CA HIS A 171 -5.24 13.65 1.73
C HIS A 171 -4.35 13.70 0.47
N ASP A 172 -4.75 14.45 -0.54
CA ASP A 172 -4.07 14.47 -1.84
C ASP A 172 -2.62 14.99 -1.72
N SER A 173 -2.38 15.96 -0.83
CA SER A 173 -1.02 16.46 -0.53
C SER A 173 -0.15 15.41 0.17
N VAL A 174 -0.70 14.67 1.13
CA VAL A 174 0.00 13.57 1.81
C VAL A 174 0.31 12.45 0.82
N ILE A 175 -0.68 12.03 0.02
CA ILE A 175 -0.52 10.96 -0.97
C ILE A 175 0.49 11.36 -2.06
N ALA A 176 0.54 12.62 -2.46
CA ALA A 176 1.57 13.11 -3.38
C ALA A 176 2.99 12.84 -2.84
N SER A 177 3.21 12.98 -1.53
CA SER A 177 4.52 12.77 -0.91
C SER A 177 4.86 11.30 -0.65
N ILE A 178 3.90 10.49 -0.17
CA ILE A 178 4.18 9.13 0.32
C ILE A 178 3.89 8.02 -0.70
N SER A 179 3.19 8.36 -1.81
CA SER A 179 2.80 7.41 -2.85
C SER A 179 3.21 7.86 -4.24
N HIS A 180 2.77 9.06 -4.68
CA HIS A 180 2.98 9.50 -6.05
C HIS A 180 4.46 9.81 -6.34
N LEU A 181 5.12 10.55 -5.46
CA LEU A 181 6.54 10.87 -5.63
C LEU A 181 7.44 9.62 -5.65
N PRO A 182 7.31 8.65 -4.74
CA PRO A 182 8.02 7.37 -4.83
C PRO A 182 7.82 6.64 -6.16
N GLN A 183 6.58 6.61 -6.68
CA GLN A 183 6.28 6.01 -7.98
C GLN A 183 7.01 6.72 -9.13
N ILE A 184 6.96 8.06 -9.16
CA ILE A 184 7.63 8.88 -10.17
C ILE A 184 9.14 8.60 -10.17
N LEU A 185 9.76 8.57 -8.98
CA LEU A 185 11.19 8.36 -8.84
C LEU A 185 11.61 6.96 -9.26
N SER A 186 10.83 5.95 -8.90
CA SER A 186 11.04 4.56 -9.33
C SER A 186 10.93 4.43 -10.85
N SER A 187 9.90 5.03 -11.46
CA SER A 187 9.69 5.01 -12.91
C SER A 187 10.79 5.77 -13.66
N ALA A 188 11.24 6.92 -13.13
CA ALA A 188 12.33 7.69 -13.72
C ALA A 188 13.66 6.91 -13.68
N LEU A 189 13.94 6.23 -12.56
CA LEU A 189 15.10 5.35 -12.44
C LEU A 189 15.02 4.20 -13.45
N GLY A 190 13.87 3.49 -13.51
CA GLY A 190 13.66 2.42 -14.48
C GLY A 190 13.86 2.88 -15.92
N ALA A 191 13.31 4.03 -16.30
CA ALA A 191 13.46 4.61 -17.63
C ALA A 191 14.93 4.95 -17.96
N SER A 192 15.72 5.40 -16.98
CA SER A 192 17.15 5.71 -17.17
C SER A 192 18.01 4.50 -17.52
N LEU A 193 17.51 3.28 -17.23
CA LEU A 193 18.23 2.04 -17.54
C LEU A 193 18.09 1.60 -19.00
N SER A 194 17.19 2.20 -19.77
CA SER A 194 16.89 1.80 -21.16
C SER A 194 18.08 1.86 -22.11
N GLY A 195 19.09 2.68 -21.81
CA GLY A 195 20.34 2.76 -22.56
C GLY A 195 21.45 1.84 -22.08
N THR A 196 21.23 1.04 -21.04
CA THR A 196 22.25 0.16 -20.45
C THR A 196 22.23 -1.21 -21.12
N GLU A 197 23.38 -1.68 -21.61
CA GLU A 197 23.48 -3.00 -22.22
C GLU A 197 23.09 -4.11 -21.23
N GLY A 198 22.27 -5.08 -21.67
CA GLY A 198 21.75 -6.16 -20.81
C GLY A 198 22.81 -6.94 -20.03
N LYS A 199 24.03 -7.10 -20.59
CA LYS A 199 25.13 -7.76 -19.90
C LYS A 199 25.56 -7.04 -18.60
N TYR A 200 25.44 -5.71 -18.56
CA TYR A 200 25.74 -4.92 -17.36
C TYR A 200 24.59 -4.91 -16.36
N LEU A 201 23.35 -5.05 -16.83
CA LEU A 201 22.18 -5.18 -15.94
C LEU A 201 22.22 -6.48 -15.12
N ASN A 202 22.96 -7.50 -15.57
CA ASN A 202 23.18 -8.71 -14.78
C ASN A 202 24.02 -8.46 -13.51
N LEU A 203 24.70 -7.30 -13.42
CA LEU A 203 25.44 -6.88 -12.23
C LEU A 203 24.54 -6.18 -11.19
N ALA A 204 23.26 -6.00 -11.50
CA ALA A 204 22.33 -5.30 -10.62
C ALA A 204 22.14 -6.04 -9.29
N GLY A 205 22.45 -5.36 -8.21
CA GLY A 205 22.22 -5.82 -6.84
C GLY A 205 20.79 -5.59 -6.37
N GLN A 206 20.52 -5.98 -5.11
CA GLN A 206 19.19 -5.87 -4.49
C GLN A 206 18.70 -4.41 -4.41
N GLY A 207 19.62 -3.46 -4.12
CA GLY A 207 19.26 -2.04 -4.03
C GLY A 207 18.58 -1.48 -5.29
N LEU A 208 19.08 -1.83 -6.49
CA LEU A 208 18.41 -1.41 -7.74
C LEU A 208 17.02 -2.04 -7.87
N ARG A 209 16.87 -3.32 -7.54
CA ARG A 209 15.59 -4.05 -7.60
C ARG A 209 14.56 -3.43 -6.66
N ASP A 210 14.96 -3.10 -5.43
CA ASP A 210 14.07 -2.51 -4.43
C ASP A 210 13.60 -1.12 -4.84
N VAL A 211 14.48 -0.26 -5.32
CA VAL A 211 14.13 1.11 -5.72
C VAL A 211 13.32 1.13 -7.03
N SER A 212 13.59 0.24 -7.99
CA SER A 212 12.88 0.19 -9.27
C SER A 212 11.58 -0.64 -9.23
N ARG A 213 11.27 -1.34 -8.15
CA ARG A 213 10.13 -2.26 -8.03
C ARG A 213 8.78 -1.61 -8.37
N LEU A 214 8.55 -0.37 -7.94
CA LEU A 214 7.31 0.33 -8.22
C LEU A 214 7.13 0.66 -9.71
N ALA A 215 8.20 0.71 -10.50
CA ALA A 215 8.12 0.98 -11.94
C ALA A 215 7.35 -0.11 -12.73
N ASP A 216 7.16 -1.31 -12.14
CA ASP A 216 6.39 -2.41 -12.74
C ASP A 216 4.86 -2.27 -12.53
N SER A 217 4.40 -1.14 -12.03
CA SER A 217 2.99 -0.87 -11.80
C SER A 217 2.25 -0.51 -13.10
N ASP A 218 0.92 -0.68 -13.07
CA ASP A 218 0.03 -0.36 -14.20
C ASP A 218 0.14 1.10 -14.62
N SER A 219 0.60 1.34 -15.84
CA SER A 219 0.87 2.68 -16.37
C SER A 219 -0.40 3.49 -16.61
N GLU A 220 -1.52 2.87 -16.97
CA GLU A 220 -2.79 3.57 -17.19
C GLU A 220 -3.36 4.08 -15.87
N LEU A 221 -3.39 3.22 -14.84
CA LEU A 221 -3.80 3.62 -13.49
C LEU A 221 -2.97 4.80 -12.99
N TRP A 222 -1.64 4.71 -13.09
CA TRP A 222 -0.75 5.76 -12.59
C TRP A 222 -0.82 7.05 -13.39
N THR A 223 -1.06 6.99 -14.70
CA THR A 223 -1.31 8.18 -15.51
C THR A 223 -2.51 8.95 -14.98
N ASN A 224 -3.61 8.27 -14.71
CA ASN A 224 -4.84 8.89 -14.20
C ASN A 224 -4.65 9.46 -12.78
N LEU A 225 -3.96 8.73 -11.89
CA LEU A 225 -3.68 9.20 -10.53
C LEU A 225 -2.79 10.45 -10.51
N LEU A 226 -1.73 10.46 -11.32
CA LEU A 226 -0.80 11.59 -11.38
C LEU A 226 -1.43 12.81 -12.05
N ALA A 227 -2.20 12.63 -13.12
CA ALA A 227 -2.91 13.70 -13.78
C ALA A 227 -3.95 14.36 -12.86
N GLY A 228 -4.76 13.52 -12.17
CA GLY A 228 -5.81 14.01 -11.27
C GLY A 228 -5.30 14.60 -9.95
N ASN A 229 -4.02 14.37 -9.58
CA ASN A 229 -3.40 14.97 -8.40
C ASN A 229 -2.22 15.89 -8.75
N SER A 230 -2.16 16.37 -9.98
CA SER A 230 -1.03 17.16 -10.49
C SER A 230 -0.74 18.42 -9.66
N GLU A 231 -1.76 19.10 -9.15
CA GLU A 231 -1.63 20.30 -8.30
C GLU A 231 -0.77 20.01 -7.06
N GLN A 232 -0.96 18.86 -6.41
CA GLN A 232 -0.21 18.49 -5.22
C GLN A 232 1.12 17.81 -5.52
N VAL A 233 1.22 17.13 -6.66
CA VAL A 233 2.45 16.43 -7.09
C VAL A 233 3.53 17.40 -7.55
N LEU A 234 3.17 18.42 -8.34
CA LEU A 234 4.12 19.35 -8.94
C LEU A 234 5.06 20.02 -7.92
N PRO A 235 4.60 20.58 -6.78
CA PRO A 235 5.51 21.19 -5.80
C PRO A 235 6.50 20.18 -5.20
N LYS A 236 6.05 18.95 -4.94
CA LYS A 236 6.89 17.88 -4.37
C LYS A 236 7.94 17.41 -5.37
N LEU A 237 7.55 17.25 -6.61
CA LEU A 237 8.46 16.91 -7.69
C LEU A 237 9.51 18.00 -7.91
N ALA A 238 9.11 19.28 -7.91
CA ALA A 238 10.03 20.41 -8.02
C ALA A 238 11.07 20.43 -6.89
N GLU A 239 10.68 20.12 -5.67
CA GLU A 239 11.62 20.01 -4.54
C GLU A 239 12.70 18.94 -4.80
N VAL A 240 12.31 17.75 -5.26
CA VAL A 240 13.27 16.69 -5.57
C VAL A 240 14.18 17.06 -6.74
N ILE A 241 13.63 17.64 -7.80
CA ILE A 241 14.42 18.13 -8.94
C ILE A 241 15.49 19.14 -8.45
N ASN A 242 15.13 20.06 -7.58
CA ASN A 242 16.07 21.03 -7.03
C ASN A 242 17.18 20.35 -6.20
N ARG A 243 16.84 19.37 -5.36
CA ARG A 243 17.83 18.59 -4.59
C ARG A 243 18.80 17.83 -5.49
N LEU A 244 18.29 17.18 -6.55
CA LEU A 244 19.10 16.46 -7.52
C LEU A 244 19.99 17.41 -8.34
N SER A 245 19.47 18.59 -8.73
CA SER A 245 20.23 19.61 -9.45
C SER A 245 21.37 20.18 -8.61
N ASN A 246 21.16 20.35 -7.30
CA ASN A 246 22.22 20.80 -6.39
C ASN A 246 23.27 19.70 -6.21
N LEU A 247 22.87 18.44 -6.03
CA LEU A 247 23.80 17.31 -6.00
C LEU A 247 24.63 17.24 -7.28
N GLN A 248 24.02 17.43 -8.45
CA GLN A 248 24.75 17.46 -9.72
C GLN A 248 25.85 18.52 -9.72
N LYS A 249 25.55 19.76 -9.31
CA LYS A 249 26.53 20.84 -9.19
C LYS A 249 27.65 20.50 -8.22
N SER A 250 27.34 19.87 -7.09
CA SER A 250 28.33 19.45 -6.11
C SER A 250 29.26 18.36 -6.65
N LEU A 251 28.72 17.43 -7.45
CA LEU A 251 29.53 16.42 -8.16
C LEU A 251 30.45 17.05 -9.22
N GLU A 252 29.96 18.02 -9.99
CA GLU A 252 30.73 18.74 -11.00
C GLU A 252 31.87 19.57 -10.38
N SER A 253 31.64 20.17 -9.21
CA SER A 253 32.68 20.96 -8.49
C SER A 253 33.59 20.12 -7.58
N GLY A 254 33.25 18.84 -7.34
CA GLY A 254 33.97 17.98 -6.39
C GLY A 254 33.75 18.36 -4.92
N ASP A 255 32.61 19.03 -4.58
CA ASP A 255 32.31 19.41 -3.20
C ASP A 255 31.82 18.22 -2.38
N VAL A 256 32.79 17.57 -1.73
CA VAL A 256 32.58 16.36 -0.92
C VAL A 256 31.68 16.65 0.30
N GLN A 257 31.68 17.88 0.84
CA GLN A 257 30.87 18.24 2.02
C GLN A 257 29.40 18.31 1.65
N GLU A 258 29.06 18.95 0.56
CA GLU A 258 27.67 19.02 0.07
C GLU A 258 27.15 17.65 -0.38
N ILE A 259 27.99 16.83 -1.02
CA ILE A 259 27.64 15.44 -1.36
C ILE A 259 27.30 14.65 -0.08
N ARG A 260 28.11 14.77 0.96
CA ARG A 260 27.86 14.13 2.26
C ARG A 260 26.56 14.63 2.90
N SER A 261 26.35 15.94 2.91
CA SER A 261 25.13 16.56 3.46
C SER A 261 23.88 15.99 2.78
N PHE A 262 23.89 15.87 1.46
CA PHE A 262 22.78 15.27 0.71
C PHE A 262 22.47 13.83 1.18
N MET A 263 23.49 13.00 1.38
CA MET A 263 23.32 11.62 1.84
C MET A 263 22.81 11.55 3.30
N GLU A 264 23.31 12.42 4.17
CA GLU A 264 22.89 12.51 5.57
C GLU A 264 21.43 12.98 5.70
N ASP A 265 21.00 13.91 4.87
CA ASP A 265 19.60 14.36 4.85
C ASP A 265 18.66 13.24 4.38
N GLY A 266 19.07 12.43 3.40
CA GLY A 266 18.34 11.24 3.02
C GLY A 266 18.19 10.24 4.17
N LYS A 267 19.27 10.02 4.94
CA LYS A 267 19.24 9.14 6.12
C LYS A 267 18.25 9.68 7.18
N LYS A 268 18.32 10.98 7.51
CA LYS A 268 17.39 11.62 8.46
C LYS A 268 15.93 11.49 8.01
N GLY A 269 15.66 11.72 6.71
CA GLY A 269 14.32 11.55 6.15
C GLY A 269 13.82 10.11 6.27
N ARG A 270 14.68 9.12 6.05
CA ARG A 270 14.33 7.69 6.20
C ARG A 270 13.98 7.32 7.65
N GLU A 271 14.64 7.93 8.63
CA GLU A 271 14.40 7.71 10.06
C GLU A 271 13.00 8.17 10.51
N LEU A 272 12.38 9.11 9.77
CA LEU A 272 11.02 9.58 10.05
C LEU A 272 9.92 8.56 9.65
N ILE A 273 10.25 7.59 8.80
CA ILE A 273 9.28 6.59 8.35
C ILE A 273 9.11 5.55 9.45
N PRO A 274 7.89 5.38 10.01
CA PRO A 274 7.63 4.39 11.05
C PRO A 274 7.98 2.98 10.58
N GLY A 275 8.33 2.09 11.52
CA GLY A 275 8.54 0.66 11.23
C GLY A 275 7.28 -0.01 10.69
N LYS A 276 7.44 -1.23 10.14
CA LYS A 276 6.38 -1.99 9.43
C LYS A 276 5.04 -2.14 10.17
N HIS A 277 5.01 -1.96 11.48
CA HIS A 277 3.81 -2.09 12.30
C HIS A 277 3.20 -0.75 12.75
N GLY A 278 3.55 0.38 12.10
CA GLY A 278 2.98 1.69 12.41
C GLY A 278 3.29 2.22 13.82
N GLY A 279 4.14 1.53 14.58
CA GLY A 279 4.58 1.93 15.91
C GLY A 279 5.75 2.92 15.87
N VAL A 280 5.96 3.61 17.00
CA VAL A 280 7.17 4.39 17.26
C VAL A 280 8.38 3.53 16.88
N ASN A 281 9.34 4.13 16.17
CA ASN A 281 10.59 3.48 15.79
C ASN A 281 11.22 2.87 17.06
N ARG A 282 11.06 1.56 17.25
CA ARG A 282 11.68 0.86 18.38
C ARG A 282 13.14 0.69 18.03
N ASP A 283 14.01 0.94 18.99
CA ASP A 283 15.43 0.62 18.88
C ASP A 283 15.59 -0.91 18.78
N TYR A 284 15.56 -1.41 17.53
CA TYR A 284 15.83 -2.82 17.28
C TYR A 284 17.33 -3.11 17.39
N SER A 285 17.63 -4.29 17.88
CA SER A 285 18.95 -4.88 17.80
C SER A 285 18.94 -5.97 16.73
N TYR A 286 19.92 -5.93 15.87
CA TYR A 286 20.05 -6.76 14.68
C TYR A 286 21.03 -7.89 14.94
N VAL A 287 20.60 -9.14 14.83
CA VAL A 287 21.42 -10.34 15.02
C VAL A 287 21.74 -10.92 13.64
N PRO A 288 22.98 -10.78 13.14
CA PRO A 288 23.41 -11.45 11.91
C PRO A 288 23.70 -12.93 12.15
N ILE A 289 23.16 -13.79 11.28
CA ILE A 289 23.30 -15.25 11.36
C ILE A 289 23.69 -15.78 9.99
N VAL A 290 24.80 -16.49 9.91
CA VAL A 290 25.20 -17.17 8.68
C VAL A 290 24.55 -18.55 8.64
N ILE A 291 23.88 -18.86 7.54
CA ILE A 291 23.20 -20.15 7.34
C ILE A 291 23.62 -20.79 6.02
N ASP A 292 23.57 -22.13 5.98
CA ASP A 292 23.67 -22.84 4.70
C ASP A 292 22.44 -22.56 3.84
N ASP A 293 22.62 -22.31 2.56
CA ASP A 293 21.53 -22.18 1.60
C ASP A 293 20.97 -23.57 1.24
N LYS A 294 20.25 -24.14 2.18
CA LYS A 294 19.62 -25.45 2.07
C LYS A 294 18.15 -25.42 2.46
N PRO A 295 17.31 -26.28 1.86
CA PRO A 295 15.91 -26.38 2.25
C PRO A 295 15.74 -26.58 3.76
N GLY A 296 14.85 -25.79 4.38
CA GLY A 296 14.57 -25.86 5.82
C GLY A 296 15.51 -25.05 6.71
N GLY A 297 16.52 -24.35 6.17
CA GLY A 297 17.44 -23.51 6.95
C GLY A 297 16.71 -22.44 7.77
N LEU A 298 15.80 -21.68 7.12
CA LEU A 298 14.96 -20.67 7.79
C LEU A 298 14.05 -21.28 8.85
N ALA A 299 13.39 -22.41 8.55
CA ALA A 299 12.49 -23.06 9.49
C ALA A 299 13.21 -23.45 10.79
N ARG A 300 14.46 -23.93 10.70
CA ARG A 300 15.27 -24.27 11.87
C ARG A 300 15.54 -23.04 12.75
N ILE A 301 15.90 -21.88 12.15
CA ILE A 301 16.11 -20.65 12.94
C ILE A 301 14.84 -20.20 13.64
N PHE A 302 13.70 -20.20 12.95
CA PHE A 302 12.42 -19.79 13.55
C PHE A 302 11.98 -20.77 14.66
N ASN A 303 12.30 -22.07 14.54
CA ASN A 303 12.07 -23.04 15.60
C ASN A 303 12.92 -22.74 16.84
N GLU A 304 14.18 -22.32 16.67
CA GLU A 304 15.01 -21.89 17.81
C GLU A 304 14.46 -20.61 18.44
N CYS A 305 13.99 -19.62 17.66
CA CYS A 305 13.31 -18.45 18.20
C CYS A 305 12.07 -18.85 19.04
N ALA A 306 11.24 -19.72 18.49
CA ALA A 306 10.03 -20.21 19.17
C ALA A 306 10.35 -20.98 20.46
N ALA A 307 11.41 -21.79 20.45
CA ALA A 307 11.82 -22.59 21.62
C ALA A 307 12.17 -21.73 22.83
N ILE A 308 12.64 -20.51 22.65
CA ILE A 308 12.99 -19.57 23.73
C ILE A 308 12.02 -18.41 23.87
N GLY A 309 10.89 -18.43 23.12
CA GLY A 309 9.84 -17.42 23.21
C GLY A 309 10.24 -16.03 22.69
N VAL A 310 11.21 -15.95 21.79
CA VAL A 310 11.68 -14.70 21.19
C VAL A 310 10.83 -14.33 19.98
N ASN A 311 10.36 -13.08 19.94
CA ASN A 311 9.61 -12.54 18.79
C ASN A 311 10.55 -11.87 17.77
N VAL A 312 10.41 -12.26 16.50
CA VAL A 312 11.16 -11.66 15.38
C VAL A 312 10.32 -10.55 14.76
N GLU A 313 10.80 -9.31 14.83
CA GLU A 313 10.09 -8.13 14.36
C GLU A 313 10.31 -7.88 12.84
N ASP A 314 11.51 -8.13 12.35
CA ASP A 314 11.85 -8.04 10.92
C ASP A 314 12.97 -9.01 10.57
N LEU A 315 13.07 -9.32 9.26
CA LEU A 315 14.07 -10.21 8.71
C LEU A 315 14.62 -9.60 7.41
N VAL A 316 15.93 -9.55 7.32
CA VAL A 316 16.62 -9.25 6.07
C VAL A 316 17.47 -10.47 5.69
N MET A 317 17.37 -10.90 4.42
CA MET A 317 18.15 -12.01 3.90
C MET A 317 18.98 -11.52 2.72
N GLU A 318 20.27 -11.77 2.78
CA GLU A 318 21.23 -11.42 1.74
C GLU A 318 21.83 -12.70 1.15
N HIS A 319 21.72 -12.85 -0.17
CA HIS A 319 22.37 -13.90 -0.93
C HIS A 319 23.46 -13.31 -1.80
N SER A 320 24.63 -13.88 -1.73
CA SER A 320 25.71 -13.58 -2.69
C SER A 320 25.68 -14.63 -3.81
N PRO A 321 25.62 -14.22 -5.08
CA PRO A 321 25.62 -15.16 -6.20
C PRO A 321 26.82 -16.11 -6.13
N GLY A 322 26.57 -17.43 -6.20
CA GLY A 322 27.62 -18.46 -6.18
C GLY A 322 28.15 -18.86 -4.81
N GLN A 323 27.55 -18.40 -3.71
CA GLN A 323 27.88 -18.87 -2.36
C GLN A 323 26.83 -19.88 -1.87
N GLU A 324 27.30 -20.94 -1.22
CA GLU A 324 26.44 -21.96 -0.57
C GLU A 324 25.91 -21.53 0.81
N VAL A 325 26.17 -20.27 1.19
CA VAL A 325 25.75 -19.69 2.47
C VAL A 325 25.00 -18.39 2.25
N GLY A 326 23.96 -18.15 3.07
CA GLY A 326 23.20 -16.91 3.14
C GLY A 326 23.45 -16.19 4.46
N LEU A 327 23.37 -14.87 4.47
CA LEU A 327 23.35 -14.06 5.68
C LEU A 327 21.89 -13.68 5.99
N ILE A 328 21.42 -14.03 7.17
CA ILE A 328 20.12 -13.59 7.70
C ILE A 328 20.38 -12.62 8.84
N THR A 329 19.72 -11.49 8.82
CA THR A 329 19.73 -10.52 9.91
C THR A 329 18.34 -10.42 10.50
N LEU A 330 18.18 -10.84 11.75
CA LEU A 330 16.94 -10.74 12.50
C LEU A 330 16.90 -9.45 13.32
N ALA A 331 15.81 -8.69 13.20
CA ALA A 331 15.54 -7.53 14.03
C ALA A 331 14.67 -7.94 15.23
N LEU A 332 15.12 -7.62 16.44
CA LEU A 332 14.49 -8.01 17.69
C LEU A 332 14.56 -6.88 18.73
N SER A 333 13.85 -7.01 19.84
CA SER A 333 14.10 -6.18 21.02
C SER A 333 15.55 -6.39 21.52
N SER A 334 16.15 -5.40 22.17
CA SER A 334 17.55 -5.51 22.63
C SER A 334 17.75 -6.69 23.59
N ASN A 335 16.74 -7.01 24.41
CA ASN A 335 16.80 -8.15 25.32
C ASN A 335 16.72 -9.48 24.56
N ASP A 336 15.77 -9.59 23.63
CA ASP A 336 15.57 -10.80 22.83
C ASP A 336 16.78 -11.07 21.92
N ALA A 337 17.39 -10.02 21.36
CA ALA A 337 18.58 -10.14 20.53
C ALA A 337 19.75 -10.77 21.29
N THR A 338 19.97 -10.34 22.52
CA THR A 338 21.04 -10.89 23.37
C THR A 338 20.74 -12.34 23.77
N LEU A 339 19.46 -12.64 24.09
CA LEU A 339 19.02 -13.98 24.45
C LEU A 339 19.16 -14.94 23.26
N LEU A 340 18.65 -14.54 22.08
CA LEU A 340 18.71 -15.34 20.87
C LEU A 340 20.14 -15.62 20.44
N GLN A 341 20.98 -14.60 20.41
CA GLN A 341 22.39 -14.75 19.99
C GLN A 341 23.11 -15.77 20.86
N ARG A 342 22.96 -15.71 22.19
CA ARG A 342 23.56 -16.67 23.13
C ARG A 342 23.04 -18.08 22.85
N HIS A 343 21.72 -18.25 22.77
CA HIS A 343 21.08 -19.54 22.51
C HIS A 343 21.56 -20.17 21.20
N LEU A 344 21.62 -19.39 20.13
CA LEU A 344 22.07 -19.86 18.82
C LEU A 344 23.55 -20.30 18.84
N VAL A 345 24.42 -19.53 19.49
CA VAL A 345 25.84 -19.91 19.64
C VAL A 345 25.99 -21.20 20.44
N GLU A 346 25.26 -21.38 21.56
CA GLU A 346 25.24 -22.61 22.35
C GLU A 346 24.78 -23.83 21.54
N LYS A 347 23.90 -23.61 20.55
CA LYS A 347 23.42 -24.64 19.61
C LYS A 347 24.33 -24.86 18.41
N GLY A 348 25.45 -24.15 18.33
CA GLY A 348 26.43 -24.29 17.25
C GLY A 348 26.11 -23.49 15.98
N TRP A 349 25.19 -22.51 16.06
CA TRP A 349 24.93 -21.60 14.94
C TRP A 349 25.99 -20.52 14.84
N LEU A 350 26.24 -20.06 13.61
CA LEU A 350 27.11 -18.91 13.34
C LEU A 350 26.33 -17.59 13.53
N ALA A 351 25.97 -17.28 14.78
CA ALA A 351 25.27 -16.06 15.15
C ALA A 351 26.24 -15.03 15.73
N HIS A 352 26.24 -13.82 15.15
CA HIS A 352 27.13 -12.73 15.55
C HIS A 352 26.49 -11.83 16.61
N ALA A 353 27.33 -11.04 17.28
CA ALA A 353 26.89 -10.11 18.32
C ALA A 353 25.81 -9.13 17.79
N PRO A 354 24.75 -8.84 18.58
CA PRO A 354 23.74 -7.89 18.19
C PRO A 354 24.33 -6.51 17.91
N ARG A 355 23.85 -5.87 16.82
CA ARG A 355 24.24 -4.50 16.45
C ARG A 355 23.01 -3.60 16.57
N LYS A 356 23.17 -2.40 17.11
CA LYS A 356 22.17 -1.33 16.94
C LYS A 356 22.28 -0.78 15.52
N ASN A 357 21.17 -0.25 14.97
CA ASN A 357 21.24 0.48 13.71
C ASN A 357 22.34 1.53 13.79
N GLN A 358 23.26 1.46 12.84
CA GLN A 358 24.23 2.52 12.58
C GLN A 358 23.65 3.50 11.59
#